data_daa9709df017506636fda4c74d733aad
#
_entry.id   daa9709df017506636fda4c74d733aad
#
_cell.length_a   1.000
_cell.length_b   1.000
_cell.length_c   1.000
_cell.angle_alpha   90.00
_cell.angle_beta   90.00
_cell.angle_gamma   90.00
#
_symmetry.space_group_name_H-M   'P 1'
#
loop_
_entity.id
_entity.type
_entity.pdbx_description
1 polymer ?
#
loop_
_entity_poly.entity_id
_entity_poly.type
_entity_poly.pdbx_seq_one_letter_code
_entity_poly.pdbx_strand_id
1 'polypeptide(L)'
;MRVEIWKEYPIEAEFEGFYRIEVSSEGRVKTYSKMYPEGKIVRGSVQGGYYCLRSKLRGKWSDKDLKKIQDINDEINQLNIQIKELKSKLDQKDHLVLLRAQRDELIQKRKKVNNKLTNKNTVNLSILFHKAVAELFLEPNTDPEKKFVIHKDFDKTNNVSINLEWASQEDINARVMKHPKMMLWEFKKQFVDETIKVKTSKLSELQVLTIKRRLKRGHSVKKLAKQFGVSDMQIHRIKTGENWSHVKLLEDIQNEKK
;
A
#
# COMPACT_ATOMS: atom_id res chain seq x y z
N MET A 1 32.98 -17.05 1.10
CA MET A 1 32.06 -16.01 1.67
C MET A 1 31.94 -14.88 0.65
N ARG A 2 30.72 -14.44 0.36
CA ARG A 2 30.54 -13.24 -0.47
C ARG A 2 30.73 -12.01 0.40
N VAL A 3 31.49 -11.04 -0.08
CA VAL A 3 31.65 -9.74 0.58
C VAL A 3 30.41 -8.93 0.26
N GLU A 4 29.71 -8.43 1.28
CA GLU A 4 28.59 -7.53 1.09
C GLU A 4 29.10 -6.15 0.69
N ILE A 5 28.60 -5.65 -0.43
CA ILE A 5 28.97 -4.36 -1.00
C ILE A 5 27.83 -3.39 -0.74
N TRP A 6 28.17 -2.19 -0.26
CA TRP A 6 27.23 -1.09 -0.05
C TRP A 6 27.46 0.01 -1.08
N LYS A 7 26.38 0.52 -1.66
CA LYS A 7 26.41 1.66 -2.60
C LYS A 7 25.37 2.69 -2.17
N GLU A 8 25.70 3.96 -2.35
CA GLU A 8 24.78 5.07 -2.11
C GLU A 8 23.67 5.07 -3.16
N TYR A 9 22.42 5.21 -2.70
CA TYR A 9 21.26 5.35 -3.57
C TYR A 9 20.93 6.83 -3.76
N PRO A 10 20.88 7.32 -5.01
CA PRO A 10 20.64 8.73 -5.30
C PRO A 10 19.21 9.12 -4.90
N ILE A 11 19.07 10.28 -4.26
CA ILE A 11 17.79 10.89 -3.95
C ILE A 11 17.63 12.09 -4.87
N GLU A 12 16.78 11.96 -5.89
CA GLU A 12 16.56 13.00 -6.90
C GLU A 12 15.75 14.21 -6.38
N ALA A 13 15.20 14.12 -5.16
CA ALA A 13 14.36 15.16 -4.60
C ALA A 13 15.17 16.21 -3.81
N GLU A 14 14.81 17.49 -3.94
CA GLU A 14 15.35 18.55 -3.11
C GLU A 14 14.68 18.54 -1.72
N PHE A 15 15.50 18.52 -0.67
CA PHE A 15 15.03 18.55 0.72
C PHE A 15 16.01 19.31 1.62
N GLU A 16 15.53 19.72 2.79
CA GLU A 16 16.33 20.35 3.83
C GLU A 16 16.92 19.31 4.78
N GLY A 17 18.16 19.55 5.18
CA GLY A 17 18.84 18.72 6.15
C GLY A 17 19.68 17.61 5.55
N PHE A 18 20.13 16.69 6.40
CA PHE A 18 20.98 15.56 6.02
C PHE A 18 20.17 14.26 6.03
N TYR A 19 20.10 13.62 4.89
CA TYR A 19 19.53 12.28 4.73
C TYR A 19 20.23 11.57 3.57
N ARG A 20 20.77 10.39 3.82
CA ARG A 20 21.48 9.57 2.84
C ARG A 20 20.99 8.14 2.95
N ILE A 21 20.98 7.41 1.87
CA ILE A 21 20.57 6.02 1.79
C ILE A 21 21.67 5.22 1.15
N GLU A 22 22.02 4.10 1.75
CA GLU A 22 22.87 3.08 1.16
C GLU A 22 22.10 1.78 1.04
N VAL A 23 22.34 1.08 -0.05
CA VAL A 23 21.75 -0.22 -0.36
C VAL A 23 22.86 -1.22 -0.52
N SER A 24 22.67 -2.43 -0.01
CA SER A 24 23.64 -3.49 -0.11
C SER A 24 23.34 -4.51 -1.21
N SER A 25 24.36 -5.20 -1.68
CA SER A 25 24.23 -6.34 -2.60
C SER A 25 23.39 -7.50 -2.05
N GLU A 26 23.25 -7.57 -0.71
CA GLU A 26 22.45 -8.56 0.02
C GLU A 26 20.98 -8.08 0.25
N GLY A 27 20.57 -6.97 -0.35
CA GLY A 27 19.20 -6.45 -0.27
C GLY A 27 18.87 -5.71 1.03
N ARG A 28 19.87 -5.34 1.83
CA ARG A 28 19.69 -4.53 3.04
C ARG A 28 19.76 -3.04 2.70
N VAL A 29 19.05 -2.23 3.47
CA VAL A 29 19.03 -0.77 3.31
C VAL A 29 19.47 -0.10 4.59
N LYS A 30 20.37 0.86 4.50
CA LYS A 30 20.86 1.69 5.59
C LYS A 30 20.50 3.14 5.33
N THR A 31 20.00 3.82 6.35
CA THR A 31 19.66 5.25 6.27
C THR A 31 20.50 6.06 7.24
N TYR A 32 20.94 7.21 6.81
CA TYR A 32 21.72 8.17 7.59
C TYR A 32 20.88 9.42 7.79
N SER A 33 20.90 9.96 8.99
CA SER A 33 20.19 11.18 9.35
C SER A 33 20.93 11.90 10.47
N LYS A 34 20.52 13.12 10.84
CA LYS A 34 21.09 13.82 12.01
C LYS A 34 21.04 12.98 13.29
N MET A 35 20.01 12.15 13.46
CA MET A 35 19.82 11.28 14.63
C MET A 35 20.70 10.01 14.55
N TYR A 36 21.01 9.56 13.35
CA TYR A 36 21.81 8.34 13.10
C TYR A 36 22.92 8.65 12.08
N PRO A 37 23.97 9.38 12.49
CA PRO A 37 25.07 9.76 11.59
C PRO A 37 25.90 8.55 11.13
N GLU A 38 26.03 7.52 11.96
CA GLU A 38 26.74 6.26 11.63
C GLU A 38 25.90 5.33 10.73
N GLY A 39 24.65 5.71 10.47
CA GLY A 39 23.73 4.93 9.68
C GLY A 39 22.98 3.85 10.49
N LYS A 40 21.73 3.63 10.13
CA LYS A 40 20.85 2.63 10.73
C LYS A 40 20.31 1.71 9.65
N ILE A 41 20.48 0.40 9.84
CA ILE A 41 19.83 -0.60 8.97
C ILE A 41 18.33 -0.59 9.26
N VAL A 42 17.53 -0.44 8.20
CA VAL A 42 16.07 -0.40 8.28
C VAL A 42 15.46 -1.66 7.69
N ARG A 43 14.44 -2.20 8.36
CA ARG A 43 13.69 -3.36 7.84
C ARG A 43 12.77 -2.99 6.69
N GLY A 44 12.37 -1.71 6.61
CA GLY A 44 11.32 -1.27 5.69
C GLY A 44 9.92 -1.72 6.11
N SER A 45 8.93 -1.33 5.33
CA SER A 45 7.54 -1.80 5.41
C SER A 45 7.23 -2.74 4.25
N VAL A 46 6.25 -3.63 4.41
CA VAL A 46 5.83 -4.54 3.34
C VAL A 46 4.65 -3.94 2.58
N GLN A 47 4.77 -3.86 1.25
CA GLN A 47 3.71 -3.42 0.36
C GLN A 47 3.59 -4.38 -0.83
N GLY A 48 2.44 -5.03 -0.98
CA GLY A 48 2.23 -6.03 -2.03
C GLY A 48 3.18 -7.22 -1.97
N GLY A 49 3.75 -7.51 -0.78
CA GLY A 49 4.75 -8.55 -0.55
C GLY A 49 6.20 -8.08 -0.74
N TYR A 50 6.45 -6.85 -1.16
CA TYR A 50 7.79 -6.28 -1.34
C TYR A 50 8.18 -5.39 -0.16
N TYR A 51 9.47 -5.41 0.21
CA TYR A 51 10.01 -4.45 1.16
C TYR A 51 10.18 -3.07 0.53
N CYS A 52 9.78 -2.05 1.29
CA CYS A 52 9.80 -0.66 0.85
C CYS A 52 10.27 0.25 2.00
N LEU A 53 11.16 1.18 1.70
CA LEU A 53 11.50 2.30 2.57
C LEU A 53 10.51 3.43 2.29
N ARG A 54 9.88 3.94 3.35
CA ARG A 54 9.08 5.16 3.28
C ARG A 54 9.61 6.18 4.27
N SER A 55 9.95 7.34 3.78
CA SER A 55 10.42 8.46 4.59
C SER A 55 9.74 9.74 4.16
N LYS A 56 9.47 10.61 5.13
CA LYS A 56 8.99 11.96 4.88
C LYS A 56 10.15 12.90 5.15
N LEU A 57 10.61 13.55 4.10
CA LEU A 57 11.66 14.54 4.16
C LEU A 57 11.04 15.93 4.11
N ARG A 58 11.70 16.90 4.76
CA ARG A 58 11.27 18.28 4.72
C ARG A 58 11.82 18.90 3.43
N GLY A 59 10.94 19.28 2.52
CA GLY A 59 11.31 20.02 1.32
C GLY A 59 11.70 21.46 1.66
N LYS A 60 12.47 22.09 0.79
CA LYS A 60 12.85 23.50 0.91
C LYS A 60 11.60 24.40 0.81
N TRP A 61 11.53 25.38 1.66
CA TRP A 61 10.48 26.38 1.59
C TRP A 61 10.84 27.48 0.59
N SER A 62 9.85 28.00 -0.11
CA SER A 62 10.05 29.17 -0.97
C SER A 62 10.29 30.42 -0.11
N ASP A 63 11.04 31.41 -0.63
CA ASP A 63 11.27 32.66 0.06
C ASP A 63 9.96 33.37 0.41
N LYS A 64 8.95 33.25 -0.43
CA LYS A 64 7.59 33.77 -0.20
C LYS A 64 6.90 33.12 1.01
N ASP A 65 7.11 31.83 1.22
CA ASP A 65 6.53 31.09 2.35
C ASP A 65 7.30 31.37 3.64
N LEU A 66 8.63 31.50 3.56
CA LEU A 66 9.48 31.93 4.67
C LEU A 66 9.10 33.33 5.15
N LYS A 67 8.93 34.29 4.22
CA LYS A 67 8.54 35.66 4.53
C LYS A 67 7.20 35.71 5.27
N LYS A 68 6.20 34.96 4.85
CA LYS A 68 4.89 34.90 5.55
C LYS A 68 5.00 34.46 7.01
N ILE A 69 5.89 33.54 7.31
CA ILE A 69 6.09 33.07 8.70
C ILE A 69 6.86 34.13 9.48
N GLN A 70 7.83 34.76 8.83
CA GLN A 70 8.63 35.83 9.45
C GLN A 70 7.75 37.03 9.81
N ASP A 71 6.89 37.48 8.92
CA ASP A 71 5.95 38.57 9.19
C ASP A 71 5.09 38.28 10.45
N ILE A 72 4.52 37.07 10.56
CA ILE A 72 3.75 36.65 11.74
C ILE A 72 4.62 36.58 13.01
N ASN A 73 5.88 36.15 12.90
CA ASN A 73 6.80 36.11 14.04
C ASN A 73 7.12 37.54 14.52
N ASP A 74 7.31 38.47 13.60
CA ASP A 74 7.60 39.87 13.93
C ASP A 74 6.41 40.54 14.62
N GLU A 75 5.17 40.29 14.17
CA GLU A 75 3.95 40.73 14.85
C GLU A 75 3.89 40.14 16.29
N ILE A 76 4.16 38.85 16.47
CA ILE A 76 4.18 38.20 17.81
C ILE A 76 5.25 38.83 18.70
N ASN A 77 6.44 39.12 18.17
CA ASN A 77 7.55 39.72 18.90
C ASN A 77 7.19 41.15 19.36
N GLN A 78 6.55 41.95 18.50
CA GLN A 78 6.07 43.27 18.86
C GLN A 78 5.07 43.21 20.03
N LEU A 79 4.10 42.30 19.97
CA LEU A 79 3.15 42.10 21.06
C LEU A 79 3.85 41.63 22.37
N ASN A 80 4.85 40.79 22.27
CA ASN A 80 5.61 40.38 23.44
C ASN A 80 6.36 41.52 24.10
N ILE A 81 6.91 42.46 23.33
CA ILE A 81 7.56 43.69 23.84
C ILE A 81 6.52 44.56 24.56
N GLN A 82 5.38 44.83 23.93
CA GLN A 82 4.30 45.63 24.53
C GLN A 82 3.77 44.99 25.83
N ILE A 83 3.59 43.66 25.86
CA ILE A 83 3.17 42.93 27.05
C ILE A 83 4.22 43.04 28.15
N LYS A 84 5.52 43.04 27.82
CA LYS A 84 6.60 43.20 28.82
C LYS A 84 6.62 44.59 29.42
N GLU A 85 6.44 45.64 28.61
CA GLU A 85 6.37 47.02 29.03
C GLU A 85 5.16 47.33 29.91
N LEU A 86 4.00 46.77 29.59
CA LEU A 86 2.79 46.96 30.33
C LEU A 86 2.77 46.18 31.68
N LYS A 87 3.49 45.10 31.80
CA LYS A 87 3.63 44.35 33.07
C LYS A 87 4.21 45.18 34.21
N SER A 88 5.00 46.22 33.89
CA SER A 88 5.56 47.13 34.86
C SER A 88 4.60 48.22 35.35
N LYS A 89 3.43 48.37 34.67
CA LYS A 89 2.42 49.39 34.99
C LYS A 89 1.18 48.72 35.63
N LEU A 90 0.97 48.99 36.92
CA LEU A 90 -0.06 48.30 37.73
C LEU A 90 -1.51 48.53 37.30
N ASP A 91 -1.80 49.58 36.51
CA ASP A 91 -3.16 50.11 36.28
C ASP A 91 -3.80 49.66 34.95
N GLN A 92 -3.20 48.71 34.18
CA GLN A 92 -3.68 48.33 32.86
C GLN A 92 -3.93 46.83 32.69
N LYS A 93 -4.57 46.19 33.67
CA LYS A 93 -4.83 44.73 33.65
C LYS A 93 -5.67 44.28 32.44
N ASP A 94 -6.73 45.04 32.10
CA ASP A 94 -7.64 44.68 31.01
C ASP A 94 -6.95 44.77 29.64
N HIS A 95 -6.14 45.81 29.44
CA HIS A 95 -5.34 45.96 28.24
C HIS A 95 -4.30 44.83 28.06
N LEU A 96 -3.70 44.40 29.15
CA LEU A 96 -2.75 43.29 29.18
C LEU A 96 -3.42 41.94 28.82
N VAL A 97 -4.68 41.73 29.26
CA VAL A 97 -5.47 40.55 28.87
C VAL A 97 -5.75 40.56 27.35
N LEU A 98 -6.13 41.71 26.81
CA LEU A 98 -6.41 41.86 25.37
C LEU A 98 -5.16 41.58 24.52
N LEU A 99 -4.00 42.14 24.86
CA LEU A 99 -2.75 41.90 24.13
C LEU A 99 -2.32 40.41 24.18
N ARG A 100 -2.53 39.75 25.31
CA ARG A 100 -2.24 38.32 25.43
C ARG A 100 -3.17 37.50 24.52
N ALA A 101 -4.46 37.83 24.47
CA ALA A 101 -5.42 37.17 23.59
C ALA A 101 -5.03 37.33 22.12
N GLN A 102 -4.68 38.55 21.70
CA GLN A 102 -4.20 38.83 20.32
C GLN A 102 -2.93 38.04 19.98
N ARG A 103 -1.95 38.03 20.91
CA ARG A 103 -0.73 37.21 20.73
C ARG A 103 -1.06 35.73 20.57
N ASP A 104 -1.93 35.19 21.41
CA ASP A 104 -2.30 33.77 21.38
C ASP A 104 -3.05 33.41 20.08
N GLU A 105 -3.85 34.32 19.55
CA GLU A 105 -4.50 34.16 18.24
C GLU A 105 -3.45 34.10 17.11
N LEU A 106 -2.47 35.00 17.11
CA LEU A 106 -1.36 34.99 16.15
C LEU A 106 -0.51 33.72 16.25
N ILE A 107 -0.26 33.22 17.45
CA ILE A 107 0.43 31.94 17.66
C ILE A 107 -0.36 30.79 17.03
N GLN A 108 -1.68 30.76 17.17
CA GLN A 108 -2.53 29.75 16.54
C GLN A 108 -2.55 29.91 15.02
N LYS A 109 -2.61 31.14 14.51
CA LYS A 109 -2.51 31.44 13.08
C LYS A 109 -1.17 30.95 12.52
N ARG A 110 -0.05 31.28 13.19
CA ARG A 110 1.29 30.78 12.83
C ARG A 110 1.34 29.26 12.77
N LYS A 111 0.80 28.57 13.79
CA LYS A 111 0.76 27.10 13.85
C LYS A 111 -0.02 26.49 12.66
N LYS A 112 -1.17 27.07 12.32
CA LYS A 112 -1.98 26.64 11.16
C LYS A 112 -1.22 26.85 9.84
N VAL A 113 -0.59 28.03 9.64
CA VAL A 113 0.17 28.34 8.43
C VAL A 113 1.39 27.41 8.33
N ASN A 114 2.15 27.24 9.42
CA ASN A 114 3.31 26.35 9.47
C ASN A 114 2.95 24.90 9.12
N ASN A 115 1.86 24.38 9.69
CA ASN A 115 1.39 23.02 9.39
C ASN A 115 1.00 22.88 7.90
N LYS A 116 0.29 23.88 7.35
CA LYS A 116 -0.08 23.89 5.93
C LYS A 116 1.13 23.91 5.01
N LEU A 117 2.13 24.73 5.31
CA LEU A 117 3.36 24.84 4.53
C LEU A 117 4.23 23.59 4.67
N THR A 118 4.34 23.02 5.87
CA THR A 118 5.05 21.77 6.10
C THR A 118 4.42 20.62 5.30
N ASN A 119 3.09 20.49 5.32
CA ASN A 119 2.40 19.46 4.55
C ASN A 119 2.57 19.66 3.03
N LYS A 120 2.53 20.90 2.55
CA LYS A 120 2.74 21.25 1.14
C LYS A 120 4.15 20.90 0.66
N ASN A 121 5.15 21.14 1.51
CA ASN A 121 6.56 20.98 1.17
C ASN A 121 7.15 19.65 1.67
N THR A 122 6.31 18.70 2.08
CA THR A 122 6.80 17.37 2.46
C THR A 122 7.11 16.55 1.22
N VAL A 123 8.35 16.12 1.11
CA VAL A 123 8.80 15.15 0.10
C VAL A 123 8.57 13.74 0.64
N ASN A 124 7.69 13.00 -0.01
CA ASN A 124 7.42 11.60 0.34
C ASN A 124 8.36 10.70 -0.48
N LEU A 125 9.36 10.16 0.17
CA LEU A 125 10.28 9.21 -0.43
C LEU A 125 9.71 7.79 -0.26
N SER A 126 9.62 7.05 -1.35
CA SER A 126 9.19 5.66 -1.37
C SER A 126 10.10 4.86 -2.29
N ILE A 127 10.88 3.93 -1.73
CA ILE A 127 11.88 3.16 -2.47
C ILE A 127 11.62 1.67 -2.23
N LEU A 128 11.39 0.90 -3.30
CA LEU A 128 11.30 -0.55 -3.25
C LEU A 128 12.71 -1.15 -3.19
N PHE A 129 12.97 -2.01 -2.20
CA PHE A 129 14.33 -2.55 -1.97
C PHE A 129 14.86 -3.30 -3.18
N HIS A 130 14.06 -4.23 -3.75
CA HIS A 130 14.49 -5.00 -4.93
C HIS A 130 14.81 -4.09 -6.13
N LYS A 131 14.05 -3.00 -6.30
CA LYS A 131 14.29 -2.06 -7.40
C LYS A 131 15.59 -1.29 -7.20
N ALA A 132 15.82 -0.77 -5.99
CA ALA A 132 17.05 -0.07 -5.64
C ALA A 132 18.29 -0.97 -5.76
N VAL A 133 18.17 -2.25 -5.36
CA VAL A 133 19.26 -3.23 -5.55
C VAL A 133 19.50 -3.49 -7.03
N ALA A 134 18.45 -3.64 -7.83
CA ALA A 134 18.59 -3.87 -9.27
C ALA A 134 19.27 -2.69 -9.98
N GLU A 135 18.87 -1.46 -9.65
CA GLU A 135 19.44 -0.23 -10.22
C GLU A 135 20.92 -0.05 -9.89
N LEU A 136 21.38 -0.51 -8.72
CA LEU A 136 22.76 -0.32 -8.27
C LEU A 136 23.70 -1.48 -8.58
N PHE A 137 23.19 -2.70 -8.67
CA PHE A 137 24.03 -3.91 -8.70
C PHE A 137 23.83 -4.81 -9.91
N LEU A 138 22.73 -4.68 -10.64
CA LEU A 138 22.57 -5.35 -11.92
C LEU A 138 23.24 -4.53 -13.03
N GLU A 139 23.52 -5.18 -14.14
CA GLU A 139 23.95 -4.47 -15.33
C GLU A 139 22.89 -3.47 -15.78
N PRO A 140 23.31 -2.28 -16.27
CA PRO A 140 22.38 -1.28 -16.75
C PRO A 140 21.42 -1.88 -17.75
N ASN A 141 20.14 -1.67 -17.54
CA ASN A 141 19.12 -2.17 -18.45
C ASN A 141 19.16 -1.36 -19.76
N THR A 142 19.61 -1.99 -20.83
CA THR A 142 19.67 -1.40 -22.18
C THR A 142 18.39 -1.63 -22.99
N ASP A 143 17.52 -2.54 -22.53
CA ASP A 143 16.28 -2.90 -23.19
C ASP A 143 15.10 -2.06 -22.62
N PRO A 144 14.51 -1.17 -23.42
CA PRO A 144 13.41 -0.31 -22.97
C PRO A 144 12.14 -1.08 -22.59
N GLU A 145 12.00 -2.35 -22.99
CA GLU A 145 10.85 -3.18 -22.63
C GLU A 145 10.98 -3.83 -21.25
N LYS A 146 12.21 -4.03 -20.78
CA LYS A 146 12.48 -4.63 -19.46
C LYS A 146 12.40 -3.61 -18.34
N LYS A 147 11.22 -3.14 -18.00
CA LYS A 147 10.98 -2.09 -16.99
C LYS A 147 10.77 -2.61 -15.56
N PHE A 148 10.64 -3.92 -15.43
CA PHE A 148 10.31 -4.55 -14.15
C PHE A 148 11.51 -5.31 -13.59
N VAL A 149 11.50 -5.53 -12.27
CA VAL A 149 12.47 -6.37 -11.58
C VAL A 149 11.75 -7.57 -11.01
N ILE A 150 12.23 -8.77 -11.30
CA ILE A 150 11.68 -10.03 -10.82
C ILE A 150 12.67 -10.75 -9.89
N HIS A 151 12.12 -11.57 -8.99
CA HIS A 151 12.88 -12.44 -8.07
C HIS A 151 12.96 -13.85 -8.66
N LYS A 152 14.14 -14.35 -8.99
CA LYS A 152 14.33 -15.64 -9.66
C LYS A 152 13.71 -16.81 -8.88
N ASP A 153 13.74 -16.77 -7.56
CA ASP A 153 13.20 -17.77 -6.65
C ASP A 153 11.70 -17.62 -6.31
N PHE A 154 11.02 -16.61 -6.86
CA PHE A 154 9.63 -16.22 -6.55
C PHE A 154 9.41 -15.66 -5.14
N ASP A 155 10.44 -15.55 -4.30
CA ASP A 155 10.33 -14.91 -2.99
C ASP A 155 10.57 -13.40 -3.11
N LYS A 156 9.50 -12.64 -2.97
CA LYS A 156 9.51 -11.17 -3.03
C LYS A 156 10.30 -10.52 -1.89
N THR A 157 10.67 -11.28 -0.89
CA THR A 157 11.43 -10.78 0.27
C THR A 157 12.93 -10.99 0.12
N ASN A 158 13.36 -11.88 -0.78
CA ASN A 158 14.76 -12.18 -1.06
C ASN A 158 15.35 -11.20 -2.08
N ASN A 159 15.81 -10.05 -1.60
CA ASN A 159 16.29 -8.93 -2.43
C ASN A 159 17.80 -9.00 -2.74
N VAL A 160 18.44 -10.15 -2.57
CA VAL A 160 19.86 -10.33 -2.92
C VAL A 160 20.07 -10.11 -4.41
N SER A 161 21.09 -9.34 -4.81
CA SER A 161 21.32 -8.91 -6.20
C SER A 161 21.33 -10.05 -7.22
N ILE A 162 21.92 -11.18 -6.89
CA ILE A 162 21.96 -12.38 -7.76
C ILE A 162 20.61 -13.02 -8.01
N ASN A 163 19.65 -12.81 -7.10
CA ASN A 163 18.28 -13.31 -7.20
C ASN A 163 17.38 -12.40 -8.04
N LEU A 164 17.85 -11.23 -8.41
CA LEU A 164 17.10 -10.24 -9.15
C LEU A 164 17.46 -10.28 -10.63
N GLU A 165 16.49 -9.88 -11.47
CA GLU A 165 16.64 -9.82 -12.91
C GLU A 165 15.69 -8.77 -13.49
N TRP A 166 16.14 -8.06 -14.53
CA TRP A 166 15.28 -7.19 -15.32
C TRP A 166 14.34 -8.00 -16.21
N ALA A 167 13.07 -7.63 -16.25
CA ALA A 167 12.04 -8.36 -16.96
C ALA A 167 11.08 -7.44 -17.73
N SER A 168 10.58 -7.94 -18.84
CA SER A 168 9.47 -7.36 -19.58
C SER A 168 8.10 -7.77 -18.98
N GLN A 169 7.03 -7.19 -19.46
CA GLN A 169 5.68 -7.63 -19.10
C GLN A 169 5.40 -9.07 -19.58
N GLU A 170 5.95 -9.45 -20.72
CA GLU A 170 5.82 -10.81 -21.27
C GLU A 170 6.52 -11.84 -20.38
N ASP A 171 7.74 -11.52 -19.90
CA ASP A 171 8.47 -12.36 -18.95
C ASP A 171 7.68 -12.59 -17.66
N ILE A 172 7.05 -11.53 -17.14
CA ILE A 172 6.19 -11.63 -15.95
C ILE A 172 5.00 -12.55 -16.23
N ASN A 173 4.31 -12.39 -17.36
CA ASN A 173 3.16 -13.20 -17.72
C ASN A 173 3.54 -14.67 -17.89
N ALA A 174 4.63 -14.96 -18.62
CA ALA A 174 5.16 -16.30 -18.79
C ALA A 174 5.56 -16.95 -17.46
N ARG A 175 6.08 -16.13 -16.53
CA ARG A 175 6.51 -16.57 -15.22
C ARG A 175 5.35 -16.90 -14.26
N VAL A 176 4.21 -16.21 -14.37
CA VAL A 176 3.02 -16.50 -13.58
C VAL A 176 2.61 -17.96 -13.72
N MET A 177 2.65 -18.49 -14.92
CA MET A 177 2.31 -19.90 -15.21
C MET A 177 3.32 -20.89 -14.59
N LYS A 178 4.56 -20.47 -14.42
CA LYS A 178 5.63 -21.28 -13.80
C LYS A 178 5.68 -21.17 -12.26
N HIS A 179 4.82 -20.32 -11.69
CA HIS A 179 4.85 -20.10 -10.23
C HIS A 179 4.43 -21.40 -9.49
N PRO A 180 5.17 -21.87 -8.45
CA PRO A 180 4.87 -23.12 -7.75
C PRO A 180 3.42 -23.23 -7.24
N LYS A 181 2.84 -22.12 -6.78
CA LYS A 181 1.42 -22.08 -6.36
C LYS A 181 0.45 -22.32 -7.52
N MET A 182 0.76 -21.83 -8.72
CA MET A 182 -0.06 -22.04 -9.92
C MET A 182 0.05 -23.48 -10.40
N MET A 183 1.25 -24.02 -10.44
CA MET A 183 1.48 -25.45 -10.78
C MET A 183 0.75 -26.36 -9.80
N LEU A 184 0.81 -26.06 -8.50
CA LEU A 184 0.07 -26.82 -7.48
C LEU A 184 -1.45 -26.67 -7.63
N TRP A 185 -1.91 -25.48 -8.04
CA TRP A 185 -3.34 -25.25 -8.28
C TRP A 185 -3.84 -26.01 -9.51
N GLU A 186 -3.07 -26.00 -10.61
CA GLU A 186 -3.39 -26.79 -11.82
C GLU A 186 -3.39 -28.30 -11.52
N PHE A 187 -2.35 -28.78 -10.80
CA PHE A 187 -2.31 -30.15 -10.33
C PHE A 187 -3.55 -30.50 -9.50
N LYS A 188 -3.89 -29.69 -8.51
CA LYS A 188 -5.11 -29.90 -7.71
C LYS A 188 -6.38 -29.85 -8.55
N LYS A 189 -6.45 -28.99 -9.58
CA LYS A 189 -7.60 -28.90 -10.48
C LYS A 189 -7.81 -30.19 -11.28
N GLN A 190 -6.73 -30.85 -11.70
CA GLN A 190 -6.81 -32.13 -12.43
C GLN A 190 -7.28 -33.28 -11.53
N PHE A 191 -6.95 -33.26 -10.24
CA PHE A 191 -7.26 -34.34 -9.30
C PHE A 191 -8.40 -34.04 -8.31
N VAL A 192 -9.02 -32.86 -8.39
CA VAL A 192 -10.21 -32.54 -7.59
C VAL A 192 -11.41 -33.22 -8.23
N ASP A 193 -11.76 -34.39 -7.71
CA ASP A 193 -13.02 -35.07 -8.00
C ASP A 193 -14.21 -34.12 -7.70
N GLU A 194 -15.24 -34.14 -8.55
CA GLU A 194 -16.43 -33.30 -8.37
C GLU A 194 -17.10 -33.56 -7.01
N THR A 195 -16.96 -34.74 -6.47
CA THR A 195 -17.45 -35.12 -5.13
C THR A 195 -16.78 -34.32 -3.99
N ILE A 196 -15.50 -33.91 -4.14
CA ILE A 196 -14.79 -33.08 -3.13
C ILE A 196 -15.32 -31.67 -3.15
N LYS A 197 -15.67 -31.11 -4.31
CA LYS A 197 -16.28 -29.78 -4.42
C LYS A 197 -17.62 -29.72 -3.68
N VAL A 198 -18.40 -30.79 -3.72
CA VAL A 198 -19.66 -30.87 -3.02
C VAL A 198 -19.50 -30.85 -1.50
N LYS A 199 -18.48 -31.53 -0.96
CA LYS A 199 -18.21 -31.58 0.49
C LYS A 199 -17.74 -30.22 1.07
N THR A 200 -17.13 -29.38 0.27
CA THR A 200 -16.67 -28.04 0.70
C THR A 200 -17.69 -26.93 0.39
N SER A 201 -18.77 -27.25 -0.25
CA SER A 201 -19.83 -26.30 -0.59
C SER A 201 -20.65 -25.89 0.64
N LYS A 202 -21.06 -24.61 0.69
CA LYS A 202 -22.02 -24.10 1.68
C LYS A 202 -23.42 -24.72 1.55
N LEU A 203 -23.74 -25.29 0.38
CA LEU A 203 -25.03 -25.92 0.09
C LEU A 203 -24.86 -27.43 0.04
N SER A 204 -25.82 -28.13 0.64
CA SER A 204 -25.98 -29.59 0.49
C SER A 204 -26.77 -29.92 -0.79
N GLU A 205 -26.65 -31.15 -1.28
CA GLU A 205 -27.42 -31.62 -2.43
C GLU A 205 -28.95 -31.48 -2.23
N LEU A 206 -29.46 -31.76 -1.03
CA LEU A 206 -30.85 -31.56 -0.68
C LEU A 206 -31.30 -30.11 -0.79
N GLN A 207 -30.44 -29.19 -0.37
CA GLN A 207 -30.70 -27.76 -0.53
C GLN A 207 -30.70 -27.36 -2.00
N VAL A 208 -29.78 -27.89 -2.81
CA VAL A 208 -29.72 -27.64 -4.24
C VAL A 208 -30.93 -28.19 -4.96
N LEU A 209 -31.38 -29.40 -4.64
CA LEU A 209 -32.64 -29.96 -5.14
C LEU A 209 -33.85 -29.08 -4.81
N THR A 210 -33.89 -28.57 -3.58
CA THR A 210 -34.92 -27.62 -3.15
C THR A 210 -34.88 -26.32 -3.94
N ILE A 211 -33.69 -25.78 -4.16
CA ILE A 211 -33.48 -24.57 -4.98
C ILE A 211 -33.95 -24.81 -6.41
N LYS A 212 -33.52 -25.89 -7.07
CA LYS A 212 -33.92 -26.24 -8.46
C LYS A 212 -35.44 -26.40 -8.58
N ARG A 213 -36.08 -27.10 -7.63
CA ARG A 213 -37.54 -27.25 -7.60
C ARG A 213 -38.27 -25.92 -7.46
N ARG A 214 -37.78 -25.02 -6.59
CA ARG A 214 -38.38 -23.68 -6.41
C ARG A 214 -38.15 -22.78 -7.60
N LEU A 215 -36.96 -22.82 -8.24
CA LEU A 215 -36.69 -22.12 -9.49
C LEU A 215 -37.63 -22.53 -10.61
N LYS A 216 -37.90 -23.82 -10.74
CA LYS A 216 -38.89 -24.39 -11.70
C LYS A 216 -40.32 -23.89 -11.42
N ARG A 217 -40.66 -23.65 -10.15
CA ARG A 217 -41.94 -23.04 -9.72
C ARG A 217 -41.97 -21.52 -9.82
N GLY A 218 -40.97 -20.86 -10.43
CA GLY A 218 -40.96 -19.42 -10.68
C GLY A 218 -40.49 -18.54 -9.50
N HIS A 219 -39.92 -19.12 -8.44
CA HIS A 219 -39.35 -18.30 -7.35
C HIS A 219 -38.16 -17.45 -7.83
N SER A 220 -38.09 -16.20 -7.35
CA SER A 220 -37.02 -15.30 -7.77
C SER A 220 -35.64 -15.67 -7.19
N VAL A 221 -34.59 -15.53 -7.99
CA VAL A 221 -33.20 -15.78 -7.65
C VAL A 221 -32.82 -15.05 -6.36
N LYS A 222 -33.17 -13.75 -6.24
CA LYS A 222 -32.85 -12.93 -5.07
C LYS A 222 -33.47 -13.45 -3.77
N LYS A 223 -34.73 -13.92 -3.82
CA LYS A 223 -35.40 -14.49 -2.63
C LYS A 223 -34.73 -15.80 -2.18
N LEU A 224 -34.36 -16.65 -3.14
CA LEU A 224 -33.66 -17.92 -2.86
C LEU A 224 -32.24 -17.66 -2.32
N ALA A 225 -31.50 -16.73 -2.89
CA ALA A 225 -30.16 -16.35 -2.42
C ALA A 225 -30.18 -15.91 -0.96
N LYS A 226 -31.12 -15.02 -0.60
CA LYS A 226 -31.30 -14.57 0.78
C LYS A 226 -31.70 -15.71 1.71
N GLN A 227 -32.58 -16.61 1.28
CA GLN A 227 -33.07 -17.73 2.08
C GLN A 227 -31.98 -18.76 2.39
N PHE A 228 -31.13 -19.06 1.42
CA PHE A 228 -30.08 -20.09 1.56
C PHE A 228 -28.71 -19.49 1.94
N GLY A 229 -28.60 -18.18 2.19
CA GLY A 229 -27.37 -17.52 2.63
C GLY A 229 -26.24 -17.56 1.59
N VAL A 230 -26.60 -17.51 0.31
CA VAL A 230 -25.66 -17.54 -0.83
C VAL A 230 -25.86 -16.34 -1.76
N SER A 231 -24.92 -16.09 -2.68
CA SER A 231 -25.05 -14.98 -3.62
C SER A 231 -26.07 -15.28 -4.72
N ASP A 232 -26.66 -14.24 -5.30
CA ASP A 232 -27.54 -14.32 -6.47
C ASP A 232 -26.87 -15.05 -7.64
N MET A 233 -25.57 -14.79 -7.85
CA MET A 233 -24.76 -15.43 -8.87
C MET A 233 -24.66 -16.96 -8.66
N GLN A 234 -24.55 -17.40 -7.40
CA GLN A 234 -24.50 -18.84 -7.09
C GLN A 234 -25.83 -19.54 -7.41
N ILE A 235 -26.96 -18.91 -7.11
CA ILE A 235 -28.27 -19.41 -7.51
C ILE A 235 -28.43 -19.40 -9.03
N HIS A 236 -27.91 -18.39 -9.73
CA HIS A 236 -27.94 -18.34 -11.19
C HIS A 236 -27.15 -19.49 -11.81
N ARG A 237 -25.94 -19.79 -11.32
CA ARG A 237 -25.13 -20.92 -11.79
C ARG A 237 -25.77 -22.28 -11.53
N ILE A 238 -26.53 -22.41 -10.43
CA ILE A 238 -27.35 -23.60 -10.17
C ILE A 238 -28.49 -23.70 -11.21
N LYS A 239 -29.14 -22.58 -11.56
CA LYS A 239 -30.22 -22.52 -12.55
C LYS A 239 -29.71 -22.87 -13.96
N THR A 240 -28.54 -22.39 -14.37
CA THR A 240 -27.95 -22.67 -15.68
C THR A 240 -27.30 -24.06 -15.77
N GLY A 241 -27.12 -24.76 -14.65
CA GLY A 241 -26.42 -26.03 -14.61
C GLY A 241 -24.89 -25.92 -14.65
N GLU A 242 -24.31 -24.69 -14.63
CA GLU A 242 -22.87 -24.46 -14.55
C GLU A 242 -22.29 -25.09 -13.27
N ASN A 243 -23.03 -25.00 -12.16
CA ASN A 243 -22.70 -25.66 -10.91
C ASN A 243 -23.81 -26.66 -10.58
N TRP A 244 -23.42 -27.77 -9.94
CA TRP A 244 -24.35 -28.81 -9.49
C TRP A 244 -25.13 -29.49 -10.63
N SER A 245 -24.48 -29.66 -11.79
CA SER A 245 -25.09 -30.36 -12.96
C SER A 245 -25.49 -31.79 -12.64
N HIS A 246 -24.73 -32.47 -11.77
CA HIS A 246 -24.99 -33.84 -11.34
C HIS A 246 -26.26 -33.99 -10.48
N VAL A 247 -26.73 -32.92 -9.85
CA VAL A 247 -27.96 -32.94 -9.03
C VAL A 247 -29.16 -32.62 -9.92
N LYS A 248 -29.84 -33.65 -10.40
CA LYS A 248 -31.02 -33.54 -11.30
C LYS A 248 -32.32 -33.77 -10.52
N LEU A 249 -33.41 -33.12 -10.92
CA LEU A 249 -34.74 -33.40 -10.43
C LEU A 249 -35.25 -34.72 -11.06
N LEU A 250 -36.02 -35.51 -10.33
CA LEU A 250 -36.58 -36.76 -10.84
C LEU A 250 -37.38 -36.58 -12.15
N GLU A 251 -38.08 -35.46 -12.27
CA GLU A 251 -38.83 -35.08 -13.47
C GLU A 251 -37.93 -34.87 -14.69
N ASP A 252 -36.73 -34.30 -14.49
CA ASP A 252 -35.79 -34.04 -15.56
C ASP A 252 -35.12 -35.33 -16.02
N ILE A 253 -34.86 -36.28 -15.10
CA ILE A 253 -34.34 -37.62 -15.41
C ILE A 253 -35.32 -38.44 -16.23
N GLN A 254 -36.61 -38.30 -15.92
CA GLN A 254 -37.67 -39.03 -16.66
C GLN A 254 -37.85 -38.47 -18.07
N ASN A 255 -37.65 -37.17 -18.31
CA ASN A 255 -37.76 -36.54 -19.61
C ASN A 255 -36.56 -36.84 -20.53
N GLU A 256 -35.38 -37.14 -19.95
CA GLU A 256 -34.16 -37.52 -20.73
C GLU A 256 -34.24 -39.00 -21.21
N LYS A 257 -35.20 -39.80 -20.68
CA LYS A 257 -35.37 -41.21 -21.07
C LYS A 257 -36.49 -41.41 -22.09
N LYS A 258 -37.18 -40.36 -22.49
CA LYS A 258 -38.14 -40.34 -23.61
C LYS A 258 -37.50 -39.75 -24.83
#